data_2e1e55d6473c64a123e9d4f5784bc667
#
_entry.id   2e1e55d6473c64a123e9d4f5784bc667
#
_cell.length_a   1.000
_cell.length_b   1.000
_cell.length_c   1.000
_cell.angle_alpha   90.00
_cell.angle_beta   90.00
_cell.angle_gamma   90.00
#
_symmetry.space_group_name_H-M   'P 1'
#
loop_
_entity.id
_entity.type
_entity.pdbx_description
1 polymer ?
#
loop_
_entity_poly.entity_id
_entity_poly.type
_entity_poly.pdbx_seq_one_letter_code
_entity_poly.pdbx_strand_id
1 'polypeptide(L)'
;QLFTVCWALDDFTKKGGCTKVIPGSHKKRRHPLPDEIVEQKGAIPIECSSGSLAMWDGSVWHSNYPRKIEGDRVVIHITFCRLALRPVESYDHLDEEWLKDKPKELSTLLGRDDFLGHKDFKKGGAGGEVEKLVKTFTWARS
;
A
#
# COMPACT_ATOMS: atom_id res chain seq x y z
N GLN A 1 5.96 4.38 6.12
CA GLN A 1 6.32 4.20 4.71
C GLN A 1 5.28 3.34 4.03
N LEU A 2 4.86 3.77 2.85
CA LEU A 2 3.96 3.06 1.96
C LEU A 2 4.76 2.55 0.77
N PHE A 3 4.27 1.47 0.19
CA PHE A 3 4.87 0.88 -0.98
C PHE A 3 3.74 0.38 -1.87
N THR A 4 3.77 0.81 -3.11
CA THR A 4 2.71 0.50 -4.08
C THR A 4 3.20 -0.55 -5.06
N VAL A 5 2.37 -1.55 -5.27
CA VAL A 5 2.47 -2.52 -6.34
C VAL A 5 1.35 -2.25 -7.33
N CYS A 6 1.69 -2.19 -8.60
CA CYS A 6 0.75 -2.11 -9.70
C CYS A 6 0.90 -3.36 -10.57
N TRP A 7 -0.11 -4.20 -10.57
CA TRP A 7 -0.15 -5.38 -11.45
C TRP A 7 -0.84 -4.99 -12.74
N ALA A 8 -0.09 -5.00 -13.83
CA ALA A 8 -0.59 -4.69 -15.16
C ALA A 8 -1.41 -5.88 -15.70
N LEU A 9 -2.71 -5.74 -15.85
CA LEU A 9 -3.55 -6.74 -16.52
C LEU A 9 -3.59 -6.52 -18.03
N ASP A 10 -3.27 -5.30 -18.48
CA ASP A 10 -3.05 -4.93 -19.88
C ASP A 10 -1.63 -4.38 -20.06
N ASP A 11 -1.19 -4.28 -21.30
CA ASP A 11 0.11 -3.67 -21.60
C ASP A 11 0.15 -2.21 -21.13
N PHE A 12 1.15 -1.90 -20.33
CA PHE A 12 1.44 -0.55 -19.90
C PHE A 12 2.30 0.13 -20.94
N THR A 13 1.72 1.07 -21.68
CA THR A 13 2.42 1.87 -22.66
C THR A 13 2.16 3.36 -22.41
N LYS A 14 3.08 4.20 -22.81
CA LYS A 14 2.91 5.66 -22.73
C LYS A 14 1.65 6.13 -23.46
N LYS A 15 1.36 5.57 -24.63
CA LYS A 15 0.13 5.88 -25.40
C LYS A 15 -1.12 5.35 -24.70
N GLY A 16 -1.01 4.21 -24.04
CA GLY A 16 -2.07 3.60 -23.24
C GLY A 16 -2.33 4.29 -21.91
N GLY A 17 -1.55 5.33 -21.57
CA GLY A 17 -1.75 6.09 -20.33
C GLY A 17 -1.09 5.43 -19.12
N CYS A 18 0.09 4.80 -19.29
CA CYS A 18 0.79 4.17 -18.16
C CYS A 18 1.16 5.17 -17.06
N THR A 19 1.45 4.65 -15.89
CA THR A 19 1.98 5.44 -14.80
C THR A 19 3.35 6.03 -15.17
N LYS A 20 3.60 7.25 -14.75
CA LYS A 20 4.90 7.91 -14.80
C LYS A 20 5.38 8.22 -13.41
N VAL A 21 6.67 8.17 -13.21
CA VAL A 21 7.33 8.46 -11.93
C VAL A 21 8.45 9.46 -12.14
N ILE A 22 8.77 10.24 -11.11
CA ILE A 22 9.94 11.10 -11.08
C ILE A 22 10.98 10.45 -10.17
N PRO A 23 11.97 9.75 -10.72
CA PRO A 23 12.99 9.05 -9.94
C PRO A 23 13.70 9.99 -8.96
N GLY A 24 13.89 9.52 -7.73
CA GLY A 24 14.57 10.29 -6.69
C GLY A 24 13.74 11.35 -5.99
N SER A 25 12.50 11.62 -6.42
CA SER A 25 11.62 12.62 -5.82
C SER A 25 11.30 12.36 -4.35
N HIS A 26 11.23 11.09 -3.93
CA HIS A 26 11.04 10.69 -2.53
C HIS A 26 12.09 11.29 -1.57
N LYS A 27 13.30 11.58 -2.08
CA LYS A 27 14.37 12.20 -1.28
C LYS A 27 14.06 13.64 -0.88
N LYS A 28 13.16 14.31 -1.60
CA LYS A 28 12.74 15.68 -1.29
C LYS A 28 11.88 15.76 -0.02
N ARG A 29 11.28 14.66 0.44
CA ARG A 29 10.48 14.55 1.68
C ARG A 29 9.38 15.62 1.80
N ARG A 30 8.81 16.03 0.69
CA ARG A 30 7.70 16.99 0.59
C ARG A 30 6.83 16.67 -0.63
N HIS A 31 5.66 17.25 -0.67
CA HIS A 31 4.84 17.25 -1.88
C HIS A 31 5.47 18.12 -2.98
N PRO A 32 5.17 17.84 -4.25
CA PRO A 32 5.62 18.69 -5.35
C PRO A 32 5.01 20.08 -5.24
N LEU A 33 5.76 21.09 -5.65
CA LEU A 33 5.27 22.47 -5.78
C LEU A 33 4.42 22.61 -7.05
N PRO A 34 3.58 23.67 -7.16
CA PRO A 34 2.69 23.85 -8.32
C PRO A 34 3.39 23.80 -9.68
N ASP A 35 4.54 24.42 -9.81
CA ASP A 35 5.39 24.39 -10.99
C ASP A 35 5.92 22.98 -11.29
N GLU A 36 6.37 22.26 -10.29
CA GLU A 36 6.84 20.87 -10.41
C GLU A 36 5.71 19.92 -10.84
N ILE A 37 4.46 20.18 -10.43
CA ILE A 37 3.28 19.42 -10.85
C ILE A 37 3.02 19.64 -12.35
N VAL A 38 3.21 20.86 -12.83
CA VAL A 38 2.98 21.20 -14.24
C VAL A 38 4.10 20.69 -15.13
N GLU A 39 5.35 21.00 -14.78
CA GLU A 39 6.52 20.67 -15.60
C GLU A 39 6.84 19.19 -15.61
N GLN A 40 6.68 18.50 -14.48
CA GLN A 40 7.00 17.08 -14.28
C GLN A 40 8.38 16.69 -14.84
N LYS A 41 9.34 17.58 -14.65
CA LYS A 41 10.69 17.42 -15.16
C LYS A 41 11.32 16.10 -14.67
N GLY A 42 11.85 15.34 -15.61
CA GLY A 42 12.48 14.05 -15.30
C GLY A 42 11.51 12.89 -15.11
N ALA A 43 10.23 13.09 -15.41
CA ALA A 43 9.25 12.00 -15.37
C ALA A 43 9.56 10.97 -16.46
N ILE A 44 9.59 9.70 -16.05
CA ILE A 44 9.76 8.54 -16.94
C ILE A 44 8.52 7.65 -16.90
N PRO A 45 8.11 7.04 -18.03
CA PRO A 45 7.03 6.09 -18.06
C PRO A 45 7.44 4.77 -17.40
N ILE A 46 6.51 4.13 -16.71
CA ILE A 46 6.59 2.73 -16.34
C ILE A 46 5.91 1.95 -17.47
N GLU A 47 6.70 1.45 -18.41
CA GLU A 47 6.20 0.63 -19.51
C GLU A 47 6.53 -0.83 -19.25
N CYS A 48 5.54 -1.71 -19.39
CA CYS A 48 5.70 -3.14 -19.17
C CYS A 48 4.55 -3.90 -19.85
N SER A 49 4.78 -5.18 -20.11
CA SER A 49 3.76 -6.07 -20.67
C SER A 49 2.72 -6.47 -19.62
N SER A 50 1.54 -6.85 -20.09
CA SER A 50 0.54 -7.54 -19.29
C SER A 50 1.14 -8.69 -18.46
N GLY A 51 0.68 -8.86 -17.24
CA GLY A 51 1.21 -9.82 -16.25
C GLY A 51 2.40 -9.30 -15.43
N SER A 52 2.98 -8.15 -15.78
CA SER A 52 4.11 -7.57 -15.05
C SER A 52 3.67 -6.88 -13.75
N LEU A 53 4.58 -6.84 -12.79
CA LEU A 53 4.43 -6.07 -11.55
C LEU A 53 5.38 -4.86 -11.59
N ALA A 54 4.83 -3.65 -11.47
CA ALA A 54 5.58 -2.45 -11.26
C ALA A 54 5.49 -2.03 -9.79
N MET A 55 6.60 -1.62 -9.19
CA MET A 55 6.65 -1.29 -7.77
C MET A 55 7.40 0.01 -7.53
N TRP A 56 6.90 0.82 -6.60
CA TRP A 56 7.57 2.07 -6.19
C TRP A 56 7.27 2.44 -4.73
N ASP A 57 8.16 3.20 -4.12
CA ASP A 57 7.94 3.81 -2.81
C ASP A 57 6.79 4.81 -2.91
N GLY A 58 5.83 4.75 -1.99
CA GLY A 58 4.63 5.59 -2.02
C GLY A 58 4.92 7.10 -1.94
N SER A 59 6.13 7.50 -1.54
CA SER A 59 6.57 8.89 -1.52
C SER A 59 7.22 9.37 -2.83
N VAL A 60 7.41 8.49 -3.80
CA VAL A 60 7.85 8.88 -5.14
C VAL A 60 6.71 9.63 -5.83
N TRP A 61 7.01 10.81 -6.37
CA TRP A 61 6.05 11.58 -7.14
C TRP A 61 5.68 10.82 -8.41
N HIS A 62 4.41 10.57 -8.57
CA HIS A 62 3.88 9.78 -9.67
C HIS A 62 2.54 10.32 -10.14
N SER A 63 2.21 10.04 -11.38
CA SER A 63 0.92 10.33 -11.99
C SER A 63 0.75 9.44 -13.21
N ASN A 64 -0.27 9.67 -14.04
CA ASN A 64 -0.46 8.91 -15.27
C ASN A 64 -0.21 9.79 -16.49
N TYR A 65 0.23 9.18 -17.59
CA TYR A 65 0.13 9.81 -18.89
C TYR A 65 -1.34 9.86 -19.34
N PRO A 66 -1.72 10.87 -20.13
CA PRO A 66 -3.04 10.85 -20.76
C PRO A 66 -3.12 9.69 -21.76
N ARG A 67 -4.22 8.96 -21.72
CA ARG A 67 -4.50 7.89 -22.68
C ARG A 67 -4.82 8.50 -24.05
N LYS A 68 -4.23 7.94 -25.10
CA LYS A 68 -4.32 8.43 -26.50
C LYS A 68 -4.79 7.33 -27.46
N ILE A 69 -5.21 6.20 -26.97
CA ILE A 69 -5.73 5.07 -27.73
C ILE A 69 -7.08 4.63 -27.16
N GLU A 70 -7.89 3.99 -27.97
CA GLU A 70 -9.20 3.49 -27.55
C GLU A 70 -9.09 2.33 -26.56
N GLY A 71 -10.22 1.99 -25.92
CA GLY A 71 -10.35 0.92 -24.95
C GLY A 71 -9.91 1.31 -23.56
N ASP A 72 -9.88 0.35 -22.66
CA ASP A 72 -9.55 0.52 -21.26
C ASP A 72 -8.12 0.09 -20.94
N ARG A 73 -7.66 0.41 -19.76
CA ARG A 73 -6.43 -0.11 -19.16
C ARG A 73 -6.79 -0.59 -17.76
N VAL A 74 -6.69 -1.88 -17.57
CA VAL A 74 -7.04 -2.51 -16.31
C VAL A 74 -5.77 -2.83 -15.52
N VAL A 75 -5.79 -2.44 -14.27
CA VAL A 75 -4.68 -2.69 -13.34
C VAL A 75 -5.22 -3.03 -11.96
N ILE A 76 -4.43 -3.77 -11.19
CA ILE A 76 -4.69 -3.98 -9.77
C ILE A 76 -3.63 -3.18 -8.99
N HIS A 77 -4.08 -2.21 -8.20
CA HIS A 77 -3.23 -1.49 -7.27
C HIS A 77 -3.31 -2.12 -5.89
N ILE A 78 -2.15 -2.47 -5.34
CA ILE A 78 -2.02 -2.99 -3.98
C ILE A 78 -1.06 -2.08 -3.24
N THR A 79 -1.51 -1.50 -2.14
CA THR A 79 -0.66 -0.66 -1.30
C THR A 79 -0.34 -1.40 -0.01
N PHE A 80 0.94 -1.59 0.23
CA PHE A 80 1.44 -2.14 1.48
C PHE A 80 1.88 -1.01 2.39
N CYS A 81 1.53 -1.11 3.65
CA CYS A 81 1.96 -0.17 4.67
C CYS A 81 2.71 -0.89 5.80
N ARG A 82 3.49 -0.13 6.56
CA ARG A 82 4.04 -0.67 7.80
C ARG A 82 2.93 -0.93 8.81
N LEU A 83 3.16 -1.89 9.66
CA LEU A 83 2.23 -2.31 10.70
C LEU A 83 1.70 -1.15 11.58
N ALA A 84 2.48 -0.08 11.74
CA ALA A 84 2.06 1.12 12.47
C ALA A 84 1.07 2.02 11.69
N LEU A 85 0.80 1.72 10.42
CA LEU A 85 -0.14 2.45 9.60
C LEU A 85 -1.38 1.60 9.38
N ARG A 86 -2.53 2.20 9.57
CA ARG A 86 -3.79 1.50 9.34
C ARG A 86 -4.04 1.33 7.85
N PRO A 87 -4.41 0.14 7.38
CA PRO A 87 -4.89 -0.07 6.00
C PRO A 87 -6.08 0.85 5.69
N VAL A 88 -6.16 1.32 4.46
CA VAL A 88 -7.32 2.12 3.99
C VAL A 88 -8.55 1.22 3.87
N GLU A 89 -8.36 -0.01 3.43
CA GLU A 89 -9.41 -1.02 3.29
C GLU A 89 -9.49 -1.90 4.53
N SER A 90 -10.71 -2.28 4.93
CA SER A 90 -10.93 -3.29 5.98
C SER A 90 -11.31 -4.62 5.34
N TYR A 91 -10.58 -5.65 5.75
CA TYR A 91 -10.84 -7.03 5.33
C TYR A 91 -11.52 -7.86 6.43
N ASP A 92 -12.16 -7.18 7.38
CA ASP A 92 -12.84 -7.82 8.51
C ASP A 92 -14.04 -8.67 8.11
N HIS A 93 -14.62 -8.37 6.96
CA HIS A 93 -15.73 -9.11 6.37
C HIS A 93 -15.35 -10.48 5.81
N LEU A 94 -14.05 -10.77 5.64
CA LEU A 94 -13.60 -12.06 5.15
C LEU A 94 -13.78 -13.14 6.23
N ASP A 95 -14.36 -14.27 5.83
CA ASP A 95 -14.62 -15.37 6.72
C ASP A 95 -13.34 -16.01 7.26
N GLU A 96 -13.32 -16.31 8.55
CA GLU A 96 -12.23 -17.06 9.20
C GLU A 96 -12.05 -18.45 8.57
N GLU A 97 -13.14 -19.07 8.15
CA GLU A 97 -13.12 -20.37 7.49
C GLU A 97 -12.38 -20.29 6.16
N TRP A 98 -12.64 -19.21 5.38
CA TRP A 98 -11.93 -18.98 4.12
C TRP A 98 -10.42 -18.79 4.32
N LEU A 99 -10.00 -18.23 5.44
CA LEU A 99 -8.59 -17.96 5.75
C LEU A 99 -7.81 -19.21 6.20
N LYS A 100 -8.48 -20.24 6.72
CA LYS A 100 -7.83 -21.43 7.29
C LYS A 100 -6.85 -22.12 6.35
N ASP A 101 -7.21 -22.21 5.06
CA ASP A 101 -6.42 -22.90 4.04
C ASP A 101 -5.46 -21.95 3.30
N LYS A 102 -5.32 -20.71 3.75
CA LYS A 102 -4.44 -19.71 3.14
C LYS A 102 -3.09 -19.63 3.87
N PRO A 103 -2.05 -19.16 3.17
CA PRO A 103 -0.79 -18.87 3.82
C PRO A 103 -0.98 -17.96 5.04
N LYS A 104 -0.30 -18.28 6.14
CA LYS A 104 -0.41 -17.52 7.40
C LYS A 104 -0.10 -16.03 7.21
N GLU A 105 0.83 -15.73 6.30
CA GLU A 105 1.24 -14.38 5.95
C GLU A 105 0.10 -13.54 5.39
N LEU A 106 -0.93 -14.18 4.82
CA LEU A 106 -2.09 -13.47 4.28
C LEU A 106 -2.87 -12.76 5.38
N SER A 107 -3.01 -13.37 6.55
CA SER A 107 -3.67 -12.74 7.70
C SER A 107 -2.97 -11.43 8.09
N THR A 108 -1.64 -11.47 8.15
CA THR A 108 -0.80 -10.30 8.42
C THR A 108 -0.95 -9.23 7.34
N LEU A 109 -0.90 -9.64 6.06
CA LEU A 109 -1.05 -8.71 4.92
C LEU A 109 -2.42 -8.03 4.89
N LEU A 110 -3.47 -8.72 5.33
CA LEU A 110 -4.82 -8.18 5.44
C LEU A 110 -5.03 -7.34 6.71
N GLY A 111 -4.00 -7.17 7.53
CA GLY A 111 -4.08 -6.42 8.78
C GLY A 111 -4.89 -7.13 9.87
N ARG A 112 -5.14 -8.44 9.75
CA ARG A 112 -5.93 -9.20 10.72
C ARG A 112 -5.13 -9.58 11.96
N ASP A 113 -3.81 -9.62 11.85
CA ASP A 113 -2.86 -9.81 12.96
C ASP A 113 -2.27 -8.48 13.41
N ASP A 114 -3.07 -7.42 13.37
CA ASP A 114 -2.62 -6.06 13.66
C ASP A 114 -1.98 -5.99 15.05
N PHE A 115 -0.71 -5.61 15.06
CA PHE A 115 0.09 -5.43 16.29
C PHE A 115 -0.52 -4.43 17.27
N LEU A 116 -1.27 -3.44 16.76
CA LEU A 116 -1.90 -2.42 17.59
C LEU A 116 -3.30 -2.83 18.10
N GLY A 117 -3.75 -4.05 17.78
CA GLY A 117 -4.91 -4.66 18.41
C GLY A 117 -6.22 -3.97 18.15
N HIS A 118 -6.47 -3.57 16.91
CA HIS A 118 -7.75 -2.96 16.53
C HIS A 118 -8.93 -3.93 16.60
N LYS A 119 -8.68 -5.23 16.77
CA LYS A 119 -9.69 -6.24 16.96
C LYS A 119 -9.64 -6.75 18.37
N ASP A 120 -10.67 -6.40 19.09
CA ASP A 120 -11.06 -7.03 20.34
C ASP A 120 -9.88 -7.36 21.27
N PHE A 121 -9.47 -6.38 22.06
CA PHE A 121 -8.50 -6.55 23.16
C PHE A 121 -8.78 -7.79 24.02
N LYS A 122 -9.99 -8.33 23.97
CA LYS A 122 -10.42 -9.53 24.69
C LYS A 122 -9.98 -10.83 24.02
N LYS A 123 -9.68 -10.84 22.72
CA LYS A 123 -9.36 -12.06 21.97
C LYS A 123 -7.86 -12.30 21.74
N GLY A 124 -6.98 -11.51 22.34
CA GLY A 124 -5.57 -11.85 22.39
C GLY A 124 -4.74 -11.51 21.14
N GLY A 125 -5.15 -10.56 20.32
CA GLY A 125 -4.25 -9.95 19.36
C GLY A 125 -3.07 -9.26 20.06
N ALA A 126 -2.10 -8.74 19.32
CA ALA A 126 -0.93 -8.07 19.92
C ALA A 126 -1.32 -6.92 20.86
N GLY A 127 -2.50 -6.34 20.73
CA GLY A 127 -3.10 -5.45 21.73
C GLY A 127 -3.27 -6.11 23.08
N GLY A 128 -3.63 -7.38 23.14
CA GLY A 128 -3.69 -8.14 24.38
C GLY A 128 -2.32 -8.37 25.01
N GLU A 129 -1.27 -8.54 24.21
CA GLU A 129 0.10 -8.65 24.70
C GLU A 129 0.64 -7.30 25.21
N VAL A 130 0.32 -6.20 24.52
CA VAL A 130 0.65 -4.84 24.98
C VAL A 130 -0.07 -4.54 26.29
N GLU A 131 -1.35 -4.90 26.42
CA GLU A 131 -2.11 -4.74 27.67
C GLU A 131 -1.51 -5.55 28.82
N LYS A 132 -1.09 -6.78 28.57
CA LYS A 132 -0.40 -7.61 29.56
C LYS A 132 0.92 -6.95 30.00
N LEU A 133 1.71 -6.45 29.04
CA LEU A 133 2.95 -5.73 29.32
C LEU A 133 2.70 -4.48 30.16
N VAL A 134 1.75 -3.64 29.79
CA VAL A 134 1.41 -2.43 30.55
C VAL A 134 0.98 -2.75 31.96
N LYS A 135 0.16 -3.80 32.15
CA LYS A 135 -0.26 -4.25 33.49
C LYS A 135 0.88 -4.76 34.36
N THR A 136 2.02 -5.14 33.79
CA THR A 136 3.20 -5.55 34.58
C THR A 136 3.98 -4.37 35.15
N PHE A 137 3.82 -3.16 34.60
CA PHE A 137 4.51 -1.98 35.11
C PHE A 137 3.80 -1.41 36.34
N THR A 138 4.57 -1.18 37.40
CA THR A 138 4.05 -0.71 38.70
C THR A 138 3.37 0.66 38.63
N TRP A 139 3.82 1.54 37.74
CA TRP A 139 3.21 2.87 37.53
C TRP A 139 1.81 2.82 36.90
N ALA A 140 1.44 1.73 36.27
CA ALA A 140 0.11 1.53 35.69
C ALA A 140 -0.94 1.06 36.72
N ARG A 141 -0.53 0.92 37.99
CA ARG A 141 -1.36 0.42 39.09
C ARG A 141 -1.78 1.49 40.11
N SER A 142 -1.32 2.75 39.89
CA SER A 142 -1.65 3.89 40.76
C SER A 142 -2.88 4.65 40.31
#